data_9b395a615185d1c93fd29badf2ffb387
#
_entry.id   9b395a615185d1c93fd29badf2ffb387
#
_cell.length_a   1.000
_cell.length_b   1.000
_cell.length_c   1.000
_cell.angle_alpha   90.00
_cell.angle_beta   90.00
_cell.angle_gamma   90.00
#
_symmetry.space_group_name_H-M   'P 1'
#
loop_
_entity.id
_entity.type
_entity.pdbx_description
1 polymer ?
#
loop_
_entity_poly.entity_id
_entity_poly.type
_entity_poly.pdbx_seq_one_letter_code
_entity_poly.pdbx_strand_id
1 'polypeptide(L)'
;MPSTYAHRRFGADVLQQLPAALQDQIGKNRALFDVGLHGPDLLFYYHAAKSNPVSALGNAMHEQPGRVFFERARGVVQQAKDRDAALAYALGFVCHFALDSTCHPYVEAYTRQSGVSHCEIETEFDDMLLRRDGHDPKNFFTASHIRPTAENARVIAPFYEGLTGLQVLDALKGMIAMHRLLQPSGAVKRWVVLTGMKAVGKYDVLHGLVANPQPNPQCTESNEKLDALYQQAIPLAVRLIEAYTETLDTNEPLDKAYDHTFGEF
;
A
#
# COMPACT_ATOMS: atom_id res chain seq x y z
N MET A 1 1.40 1.01 -7.22
CA MET A 1 2.60 0.72 -6.44
C MET A 1 3.36 2.01 -6.17
N PRO A 2 3.56 2.46 -5.29
CA PRO A 2 3.21 3.05 -4.20
C PRO A 2 4.05 3.87 -3.31
N SER A 3 3.38 4.82 -2.91
CA SER A 3 3.77 5.64 -1.80
C SER A 3 3.68 4.83 -0.49
N THR A 4 4.71 4.07 -0.21
CA THR A 4 4.78 3.24 1.00
C THR A 4 4.66 4.08 2.27
N TYR A 5 5.22 5.30 2.26
CA TYR A 5 5.13 6.19 3.40
C TYR A 5 3.74 6.80 3.55
N ALA A 6 3.11 7.22 2.46
CA ALA A 6 1.76 7.77 2.50
C ALA A 6 0.75 6.75 3.04
N HIS A 7 0.79 5.50 2.58
CA HIS A 7 -0.06 4.44 3.12
C HIS A 7 0.16 4.18 4.61
N ARG A 8 1.42 4.10 5.04
CA ARG A 8 1.75 3.93 6.46
C ARG A 8 1.24 5.09 7.32
N ARG A 9 1.48 6.32 6.86
CA ARG A 9 1.04 7.53 7.53
C ARG A 9 -0.48 7.62 7.57
N PHE A 10 -1.12 7.32 6.44
CA PHE A 10 -2.57 7.27 6.31
C PHE A 10 -3.21 6.31 7.33
N GLY A 11 -2.70 5.09 7.43
CA GLY A 11 -3.17 4.14 8.42
C GLY A 11 -3.02 4.63 9.86
N ALA A 12 -1.95 5.39 10.17
CA ALA A 12 -1.78 5.99 11.49
C ALA A 12 -2.79 7.12 11.75
N ASP A 13 -3.06 7.97 10.74
CA ASP A 13 -4.03 9.06 10.84
C ASP A 13 -5.47 8.52 10.97
N VAL A 14 -5.83 7.50 10.19
CA VAL A 14 -7.12 6.79 10.29
C VAL A 14 -7.28 6.16 11.68
N LEU A 15 -6.26 5.45 12.15
CA LEU A 15 -6.31 4.76 13.45
C LEU A 15 -6.63 5.73 14.60
N GLN A 16 -6.11 6.96 14.56
CA GLN A 16 -6.38 7.97 15.57
C GLN A 16 -7.86 8.44 15.60
N GLN A 17 -8.59 8.24 14.50
CA GLN A 17 -9.99 8.63 14.38
C GLN A 17 -10.98 7.50 14.65
N LEU A 18 -10.49 6.25 14.76
CA LEU A 18 -11.33 5.11 15.09
C LEU A 18 -11.77 5.12 16.57
N PRO A 19 -12.89 4.46 16.91
CA PRO A 19 -13.27 4.19 18.29
C PRO A 19 -12.16 3.49 19.09
N ALA A 20 -12.01 3.83 20.37
CA ALA A 20 -10.94 3.31 21.23
C ALA A 20 -10.86 1.76 21.24
N ALA A 21 -12.00 1.07 21.20
CA ALA A 21 -12.05 -0.38 21.16
C ALA A 21 -11.37 -0.95 19.90
N LEU A 22 -11.59 -0.33 18.73
CA LEU A 22 -10.92 -0.73 17.47
C LEU A 22 -9.43 -0.37 17.49
N GLN A 23 -9.08 0.79 18.06
CA GLN A 23 -7.67 1.15 18.24
C GLN A 23 -6.93 0.12 19.08
N ASP A 24 -7.50 -0.31 20.20
CA ASP A 24 -6.91 -1.34 21.08
C ASP A 24 -6.80 -2.70 20.40
N GLN A 25 -7.84 -3.11 19.66
CA GLN A 25 -7.86 -4.37 18.92
C GLN A 25 -6.77 -4.39 17.82
N ILE A 26 -6.69 -3.33 17.01
CA ILE A 26 -5.66 -3.18 15.98
C ILE A 26 -4.26 -3.09 16.63
N GLY A 27 -4.15 -2.37 17.74
CA GLY A 27 -2.89 -2.18 18.46
C GLY A 27 -2.23 -3.49 18.89
N LYS A 28 -3.02 -4.49 19.30
CA LYS A 28 -2.54 -5.83 19.66
C LYS A 28 -1.95 -6.60 18.48
N ASN A 29 -2.42 -6.30 17.27
CA ASN A 29 -2.03 -6.95 16.02
C ASN A 29 -1.44 -5.95 15.01
N ARG A 30 -0.78 -4.90 15.51
CA ARG A 30 -0.30 -3.75 14.72
C ARG A 30 0.54 -4.15 13.52
N ALA A 31 1.39 -5.16 13.64
CA ALA A 31 2.23 -5.62 12.54
C ALA A 31 1.42 -6.16 11.34
N LEU A 32 0.27 -6.76 11.58
CA LEU A 32 -0.64 -7.24 10.52
C LEU A 32 -1.41 -6.09 9.88
N PHE A 33 -1.92 -5.17 10.69
CA PHE A 33 -2.52 -3.93 10.18
C PHE A 33 -1.54 -3.17 9.29
N ASP A 34 -0.31 -2.98 9.75
CA ASP A 34 0.75 -2.27 9.01
C ASP A 34 1.08 -2.95 7.66
N VAL A 35 1.03 -4.28 7.57
CA VAL A 35 1.16 -4.98 6.27
C VAL A 35 -0.08 -4.78 5.42
N GLY A 36 -1.27 -4.83 6.01
CA GLY A 36 -2.54 -4.59 5.32
C GLY A 36 -2.60 -3.25 4.60
N LEU A 37 -1.94 -2.21 5.16
CA LEU A 37 -1.83 -0.88 4.55
C LEU A 37 -1.22 -0.87 3.14
N HIS A 38 -0.57 -1.97 2.73
CA HIS A 38 -0.01 -2.11 1.40
C HIS A 38 -0.86 -2.96 0.46
N GLY A 39 -2.00 -3.45 0.94
CA GLY A 39 -2.98 -4.15 0.11
C GLY A 39 -2.36 -5.21 -0.81
N PRO A 40 -2.79 -5.24 -2.09
CA PRO A 40 -2.27 -6.18 -3.09
C PRO A 40 -0.85 -5.84 -3.56
N ASP A 41 -0.33 -4.64 -3.27
CA ASP A 41 1.03 -4.21 -3.65
C ASP A 41 2.12 -5.10 -3.08
N LEU A 42 1.86 -5.70 -1.90
CA LEU A 42 2.76 -6.69 -1.33
C LEU A 42 3.18 -7.75 -2.35
N LEU A 43 2.28 -8.14 -3.25
CA LEU A 43 2.50 -9.20 -4.22
C LEU A 43 3.53 -8.83 -5.30
N PHE A 44 3.74 -7.55 -5.57
CA PHE A 44 4.75 -7.08 -6.53
C PHE A 44 6.18 -7.29 -6.05
N TYR A 45 6.37 -7.47 -4.75
CA TYR A 45 7.68 -7.71 -4.15
C TYR A 45 8.10 -9.19 -4.15
N TYR A 46 7.19 -10.11 -4.51
CA TYR A 46 7.54 -11.50 -4.69
C TYR A 46 8.34 -11.68 -5.97
N HIS A 47 9.64 -12.01 -5.85
CA HIS A 47 10.55 -12.20 -7.00
C HIS A 47 10.44 -11.04 -8.02
N ALA A 48 10.46 -9.81 -7.54
CA ALA A 48 10.15 -8.57 -8.30
C ALA A 48 10.97 -8.35 -9.60
N ALA A 49 12.10 -9.06 -9.77
CA ALA A 49 12.92 -8.94 -10.97
C ALA A 49 12.25 -9.52 -12.24
N LYS A 50 11.24 -10.38 -12.07
CA LYS A 50 10.56 -11.07 -13.19
C LYS A 50 9.04 -11.13 -12.93
N SER A 51 8.27 -10.94 -13.99
CA SER A 51 6.83 -11.23 -13.95
C SER A 51 6.59 -12.68 -13.55
N ASN A 52 5.65 -12.92 -12.67
CA ASN A 52 5.31 -14.22 -12.11
C ASN A 52 3.82 -14.29 -11.73
N PRO A 53 3.24 -15.48 -11.48
CA PRO A 53 1.82 -15.61 -11.15
C PRO A 53 1.38 -14.81 -9.92
N VAL A 54 2.27 -14.59 -8.93
CA VAL A 54 1.94 -13.82 -7.71
C VAL A 54 1.82 -12.33 -8.04
N SER A 55 2.74 -11.76 -8.81
CA SER A 55 2.63 -10.37 -9.26
C SER A 55 1.47 -10.16 -10.24
N ALA A 56 1.14 -11.18 -11.05
CA ALA A 56 -0.04 -11.14 -11.92
C ALA A 56 -1.35 -11.10 -11.12
N LEU A 57 -1.42 -11.83 -10.00
CA LEU A 57 -2.56 -11.74 -9.08
C LEU A 57 -2.70 -10.32 -8.50
N GLY A 58 -1.58 -9.68 -8.10
CA GLY A 58 -1.58 -8.29 -7.63
C GLY A 58 -2.18 -7.33 -8.66
N ASN A 59 -1.77 -7.44 -9.94
CA ASN A 59 -2.36 -6.63 -11.02
C ASN A 59 -3.86 -6.89 -11.18
N ALA A 60 -4.27 -8.16 -11.25
CA ALA A 60 -5.67 -8.53 -11.41
C ALA A 60 -6.56 -8.00 -10.26
N MET A 61 -6.02 -7.94 -9.04
CA MET A 61 -6.75 -7.39 -7.90
C MET A 61 -6.98 -5.87 -8.02
N HIS A 62 -6.05 -5.11 -8.59
CA HIS A 62 -6.24 -3.68 -8.83
C HIS A 62 -7.31 -3.37 -9.89
N GLU A 63 -7.49 -4.28 -10.85
CA GLU A 63 -8.47 -4.16 -11.93
C GLU A 63 -9.88 -4.61 -11.52
N GLN A 64 -10.02 -5.28 -10.37
CA GLN A 64 -11.30 -5.78 -9.86
C GLN A 64 -11.92 -4.83 -8.82
N PRO A 65 -13.26 -4.83 -8.69
CA PRO A 65 -13.92 -4.14 -7.59
C PRO A 65 -13.40 -4.64 -6.23
N GLY A 66 -13.19 -3.73 -5.29
CA GLY A 66 -12.76 -4.07 -3.93
C GLY A 66 -13.66 -5.09 -3.25
N ARG A 67 -14.96 -5.08 -3.59
CA ARG A 67 -15.94 -6.06 -3.10
C ARG A 67 -15.47 -7.51 -3.24
N VAL A 68 -14.84 -7.87 -4.35
CA VAL A 68 -14.34 -9.24 -4.58
C VAL A 68 -13.37 -9.67 -3.49
N PHE A 69 -12.43 -8.79 -3.14
CA PHE A 69 -11.51 -9.06 -2.05
C PHE A 69 -12.19 -9.04 -0.68
N PHE A 70 -13.02 -8.03 -0.38
CA PHE A 70 -13.57 -7.84 0.96
C PHE A 70 -14.63 -8.87 1.33
N GLU A 71 -15.40 -9.41 0.38
CA GLU A 71 -16.28 -10.56 0.61
C GLU A 71 -15.48 -11.82 0.95
N ARG A 72 -14.40 -12.09 0.21
CA ARG A 72 -13.48 -13.17 0.53
C ARG A 72 -12.84 -12.96 1.91
N ALA A 73 -12.34 -11.76 2.18
CA ALA A 73 -11.70 -11.41 3.44
C ALA A 73 -12.64 -11.62 4.65
N ARG A 74 -13.94 -11.31 4.50
CA ARG A 74 -14.96 -11.60 5.51
C ARG A 74 -14.96 -13.09 5.87
N GLY A 75 -15.01 -13.96 4.89
CA GLY A 75 -14.99 -15.42 5.11
C GLY A 75 -13.68 -15.89 5.75
N VAL A 76 -12.55 -15.32 5.35
CA VAL A 76 -11.24 -15.62 5.95
C VAL A 76 -11.20 -15.22 7.43
N VAL A 77 -11.66 -14.01 7.78
CA VAL A 77 -11.70 -13.54 9.17
C VAL A 77 -12.63 -14.40 10.03
N GLN A 78 -13.82 -14.74 9.52
CA GLN A 78 -14.79 -15.60 10.25
C GLN A 78 -14.23 -16.99 10.56
N GLN A 79 -13.41 -17.56 9.67
CA GLN A 79 -12.84 -18.90 9.81
C GLN A 79 -11.44 -18.92 10.43
N ALA A 80 -10.85 -17.75 10.67
CA ALA A 80 -9.49 -17.65 11.18
C ALA A 80 -9.38 -18.20 12.61
N LYS A 81 -8.28 -18.92 12.88
CA LYS A 81 -7.95 -19.39 14.25
C LYS A 81 -7.70 -18.22 15.20
N ASP A 82 -7.02 -17.17 14.70
CA ASP A 82 -6.82 -15.89 15.37
C ASP A 82 -7.58 -14.82 14.58
N ARG A 83 -8.83 -14.62 14.99
CA ARG A 83 -9.74 -13.73 14.31
C ARG A 83 -9.32 -12.27 14.42
N ASP A 84 -8.79 -11.85 15.57
CA ASP A 84 -8.34 -10.47 15.79
C ASP A 84 -7.13 -10.16 14.91
N ALA A 85 -6.21 -11.10 14.76
CA ALA A 85 -5.07 -10.96 13.87
C ALA A 85 -5.48 -10.87 12.40
N ALA A 86 -6.41 -11.72 11.95
CA ALA A 86 -6.94 -11.68 10.59
C ALA A 86 -7.71 -10.39 10.32
N LEU A 87 -8.53 -9.95 11.27
CA LEU A 87 -9.28 -8.68 11.16
C LEU A 87 -8.34 -7.48 11.07
N ALA A 88 -7.30 -7.41 11.90
CA ALA A 88 -6.34 -6.31 11.84
C ALA A 88 -5.71 -6.17 10.45
N TYR A 89 -5.34 -7.29 9.81
CA TYR A 89 -4.86 -7.28 8.43
C TYR A 89 -5.91 -6.75 7.44
N ALA A 90 -7.14 -7.24 7.53
CA ALA A 90 -8.24 -6.79 6.67
C ALA A 90 -8.53 -5.29 6.83
N LEU A 91 -8.49 -4.76 8.06
CA LEU A 91 -8.72 -3.32 8.32
C LEU A 91 -7.58 -2.44 7.78
N GLY A 92 -6.33 -2.92 7.83
CA GLY A 92 -5.23 -2.26 7.10
C GLY A 92 -5.46 -2.22 5.60
N PHE A 93 -5.99 -3.32 5.03
CA PHE A 93 -6.34 -3.40 3.61
C PHE A 93 -7.50 -2.46 3.24
N VAL A 94 -8.46 -2.21 4.14
CA VAL A 94 -9.49 -1.16 3.95
C VAL A 94 -8.86 0.22 3.82
N CYS A 95 -7.84 0.53 4.64
CA CYS A 95 -7.11 1.79 4.52
C CYS A 95 -6.42 1.91 3.15
N HIS A 96 -5.74 0.86 2.68
CA HIS A 96 -5.14 0.84 1.35
C HIS A 96 -6.18 1.13 0.27
N PHE A 97 -7.28 0.39 0.27
CA PHE A 97 -8.36 0.58 -0.70
C PHE A 97 -8.92 2.00 -0.69
N ALA A 98 -9.20 2.57 0.48
CA ALA A 98 -9.76 3.90 0.60
C ALA A 98 -8.82 4.99 0.04
N LEU A 99 -7.51 4.87 0.30
CA LEU A 99 -6.53 5.82 -0.22
C LEU A 99 -6.36 5.67 -1.73
N ASP A 100 -6.17 4.45 -2.22
CA ASP A 100 -5.94 4.17 -3.64
C ASP A 100 -7.15 4.56 -4.49
N SER A 101 -8.35 4.10 -4.15
CA SER A 101 -9.57 4.44 -4.89
C SER A 101 -9.85 5.95 -4.93
N THR A 102 -9.35 6.70 -3.95
CA THR A 102 -9.50 8.17 -3.94
C THR A 102 -8.40 8.88 -4.74
N CYS A 103 -7.16 8.39 -4.70
CA CYS A 103 -6.01 9.10 -5.27
C CYS A 103 -5.67 8.69 -6.70
N HIS A 104 -5.74 7.40 -7.05
CA HIS A 104 -5.28 6.90 -8.35
C HIS A 104 -5.97 7.50 -9.56
N PRO A 105 -7.28 7.80 -9.56
CA PRO A 105 -7.90 8.48 -10.70
C PRO A 105 -7.21 9.80 -11.07
N TYR A 106 -6.78 10.54 -10.04
CA TYR A 106 -6.02 11.76 -10.26
C TYR A 106 -4.58 11.47 -10.73
N VAL A 107 -3.89 10.51 -10.09
CA VAL A 107 -2.52 10.14 -10.47
C VAL A 107 -2.46 9.73 -11.94
N GLU A 108 -3.38 8.89 -12.40
CA GLU A 108 -3.48 8.44 -13.77
C GLU A 108 -3.77 9.60 -14.75
N ALA A 109 -4.68 10.48 -14.37
CA ALA A 109 -4.99 11.66 -15.19
C ALA A 109 -3.77 12.59 -15.27
N TYR A 110 -3.10 12.85 -14.17
CA TYR A 110 -1.94 13.72 -14.12
C TYR A 110 -0.73 13.14 -14.88
N THR A 111 -0.49 11.83 -14.78
CA THR A 111 0.52 11.12 -15.56
C THR A 111 0.31 11.35 -17.06
N ARG A 112 -0.92 11.19 -17.55
CA ARG A 112 -1.26 11.43 -18.97
C ARG A 112 -1.08 12.89 -19.39
N GLN A 113 -1.38 13.82 -18.50
CA GLN A 113 -1.33 15.27 -18.79
C GLN A 113 0.09 15.83 -18.75
N SER A 114 0.86 15.47 -17.72
CA SER A 114 2.17 16.05 -17.42
C SER A 114 3.34 15.31 -18.07
N GLY A 115 3.15 14.01 -18.37
CA GLY A 115 4.22 13.11 -18.78
C GLY A 115 5.14 12.67 -17.63
N VAL A 116 4.90 13.13 -16.40
CA VAL A 116 5.59 12.61 -15.21
C VAL A 116 5.10 11.20 -14.94
N SER A 117 6.01 10.28 -14.65
CA SER A 117 5.61 8.89 -14.43
C SER A 117 4.77 8.73 -13.14
N HIS A 118 3.83 7.79 -13.16
CA HIS A 118 3.00 7.42 -12.00
C HIS A 118 3.86 7.22 -10.74
N CYS A 119 4.91 6.40 -10.84
CA CYS A 119 5.80 6.14 -9.70
C CYS A 119 6.52 7.40 -9.19
N GLU A 120 6.85 8.34 -10.06
CA GLU A 120 7.50 9.58 -9.64
C GLU A 120 6.54 10.51 -8.91
N ILE A 121 5.30 10.63 -9.39
CA ILE A 121 4.25 11.42 -8.71
C ILE A 121 4.06 10.92 -7.28
N GLU A 122 3.96 9.61 -7.08
CA GLU A 122 3.76 9.00 -5.77
C GLU A 122 5.00 9.12 -4.88
N THR A 123 6.19 8.95 -5.44
CA THR A 123 7.45 9.12 -4.68
C THR A 123 7.64 10.57 -4.23
N GLU A 124 7.32 11.54 -5.07
CA GLU A 124 7.38 12.96 -4.71
C GLU A 124 6.36 13.31 -3.62
N PHE A 125 5.20 12.66 -3.64
CA PHE A 125 4.21 12.81 -2.57
C PHE A 125 4.71 12.20 -1.25
N ASP A 126 5.28 11.00 -1.26
CA ASP A 126 5.94 10.39 -0.10
C ASP A 126 7.04 11.31 0.46
N ASP A 127 7.87 11.85 -0.41
CA ASP A 127 8.96 12.76 -0.05
C ASP A 127 8.46 14.06 0.57
N MET A 128 7.36 14.63 0.06
CA MET A 128 6.71 15.80 0.65
C MET A 128 6.19 15.48 2.06
N LEU A 129 5.50 14.36 2.25
CA LEU A 129 4.99 13.94 3.55
C LEU A 129 6.14 13.67 4.55
N LEU A 130 7.21 13.00 4.12
CA LEU A 130 8.39 12.75 4.95
C LEU A 130 9.01 14.05 5.44
N ARG A 131 9.20 15.04 4.56
CA ARG A 131 9.75 16.36 4.95
C ARG A 131 8.82 17.09 5.90
N ARG A 132 7.50 17.03 5.68
CA ARG A 132 6.50 17.62 6.59
C ARG A 132 6.60 17.02 7.99
N ASP A 133 6.83 15.72 8.08
CA ASP A 133 6.96 14.98 9.34
C ASP A 133 8.40 15.07 9.95
N GLY A 134 9.30 15.90 9.36
CA GLY A 134 10.64 16.14 9.87
C GLY A 134 11.67 15.07 9.52
N HIS A 135 11.37 14.21 8.54
CA HIS A 135 12.28 13.18 8.08
C HIS A 135 13.04 13.57 6.80
N ASP A 136 14.25 13.05 6.65
CA ASP A 136 14.99 13.14 5.39
C ASP A 136 14.62 11.96 4.48
N PRO A 137 13.97 12.21 3.32
CA PRO A 137 13.57 11.15 2.40
C PRO A 137 14.71 10.24 1.95
N LYS A 138 15.94 10.78 1.85
CA LYS A 138 17.10 10.00 1.41
C LYS A 138 17.55 8.96 2.43
N ASN A 139 17.30 9.22 3.71
CA ASN A 139 17.78 8.40 4.81
C ASN A 139 16.67 7.66 5.56
N PHE A 140 15.39 8.02 5.34
CA PHE A 140 14.28 7.35 5.99
C PHE A 140 13.98 6.00 5.34
N PHE A 141 13.96 4.93 6.14
CA PHE A 141 13.61 3.60 5.66
C PHE A 141 12.09 3.39 5.72
N THR A 142 11.42 3.59 4.59
CA THR A 142 9.95 3.60 4.49
C THR A 142 9.30 2.25 4.86
N ALA A 143 9.95 1.11 4.62
CA ALA A 143 9.46 -0.22 4.98
C ALA A 143 9.84 -0.67 6.42
N SER A 144 10.24 0.25 7.31
CA SER A 144 10.69 -0.06 8.69
C SER A 144 9.60 -0.69 9.58
N HIS A 145 8.33 -0.53 9.24
CA HIS A 145 7.18 -1.10 9.96
C HIS A 145 6.88 -2.55 9.56
N ILE A 146 7.36 -3.03 8.42
CA ILE A 146 7.10 -4.39 7.94
C ILE A 146 7.83 -5.43 8.77
N ARG A 147 7.10 -6.45 9.24
CA ARG A 147 7.61 -7.56 10.04
C ARG A 147 7.48 -8.88 9.28
N PRO A 148 8.53 -9.35 8.58
CA PRO A 148 8.50 -10.57 7.76
C PRO A 148 8.65 -11.83 8.63
N THR A 149 7.60 -12.20 9.36
CA THR A 149 7.57 -13.41 10.18
C THR A 149 6.73 -14.50 9.53
N ALA A 150 7.06 -15.77 9.80
CA ALA A 150 6.27 -16.89 9.31
C ALA A 150 4.86 -16.90 9.92
N GLU A 151 4.69 -16.30 11.10
CA GLU A 151 3.40 -16.15 11.76
C GLU A 151 2.52 -15.16 10.99
N ASN A 152 2.99 -13.94 10.73
CA ASN A 152 2.27 -12.95 9.93
C ASN A 152 1.93 -13.52 8.55
N ALA A 153 2.89 -14.16 7.89
CA ALA A 153 2.68 -14.74 6.57
C ALA A 153 1.59 -15.83 6.55
N ARG A 154 1.47 -16.62 7.63
CA ARG A 154 0.38 -17.61 7.74
C ARG A 154 -0.99 -16.99 7.94
N VAL A 155 -1.10 -15.87 8.64
CA VAL A 155 -2.34 -15.13 8.79
C VAL A 155 -2.75 -14.48 7.47
N ILE A 156 -1.79 -13.93 6.71
CA ILE A 156 -2.02 -13.17 5.47
C ILE A 156 -2.37 -14.10 4.28
N ALA A 157 -1.72 -15.26 4.17
CA ALA A 157 -1.85 -16.12 2.98
C ALA A 157 -3.30 -16.49 2.61
N PRO A 158 -4.23 -16.81 3.54
CA PRO A 158 -5.61 -17.15 3.21
C PRO A 158 -6.40 -16.04 2.48
N PHE A 159 -5.97 -14.78 2.60
CA PHE A 159 -6.61 -13.66 1.90
C PHE A 159 -6.36 -13.68 0.38
N TYR A 160 -5.33 -14.38 -0.06
CA TYR A 160 -4.94 -14.48 -1.47
C TYR A 160 -5.17 -15.90 -2.00
N GLU A 161 -5.90 -16.00 -3.10
CA GLU A 161 -6.20 -17.30 -3.68
C GLU A 161 -4.94 -18.00 -4.21
N GLY A 162 -4.74 -19.24 -3.80
CA GLY A 162 -3.64 -20.06 -4.27
C GLY A 162 -2.26 -19.70 -3.71
N LEU A 163 -2.15 -18.71 -2.81
CA LEU A 163 -0.87 -18.36 -2.20
C LEU A 163 -0.60 -19.15 -0.92
N THR A 164 0.65 -19.53 -0.75
CA THR A 164 1.16 -20.17 0.47
C THR A 164 1.78 -19.15 1.42
N GLY A 165 1.86 -19.48 2.71
CA GLY A 165 2.57 -18.65 3.69
C GLY A 165 4.05 -18.42 3.35
N LEU A 166 4.70 -19.35 2.65
CA LEU A 166 6.10 -19.16 2.20
C LEU A 166 6.20 -18.07 1.12
N GLN A 167 5.28 -18.06 0.15
CA GLN A 167 5.25 -17.01 -0.89
C GLN A 167 4.97 -15.63 -0.30
N VAL A 168 4.05 -15.53 0.67
CA VAL A 168 3.79 -14.28 1.39
C VAL A 168 5.01 -13.84 2.20
N LEU A 169 5.68 -14.77 2.90
CA LEU A 169 6.91 -14.47 3.63
C LEU A 169 8.01 -13.94 2.71
N ASP A 170 8.17 -14.54 1.53
CA ASP A 170 9.15 -14.09 0.54
C ASP A 170 8.77 -12.72 -0.03
N ALA A 171 7.48 -12.44 -0.25
CA ALA A 171 7.00 -11.12 -0.64
C ALA A 171 7.32 -10.05 0.42
N LEU A 172 7.07 -10.34 1.70
CA LEU A 172 7.42 -9.44 2.82
C LEU A 172 8.93 -9.16 2.90
N LYS A 173 9.76 -10.18 2.74
CA LYS A 173 11.22 -10.03 2.67
C LYS A 173 11.65 -9.26 1.43
N GLY A 174 11.01 -9.54 0.30
CA GLY A 174 11.22 -8.84 -0.97
C GLY A 174 10.93 -7.36 -0.87
N MET A 175 9.83 -6.98 -0.19
CA MET A 175 9.49 -5.58 0.08
C MET A 175 10.61 -4.87 0.83
N ILE A 176 11.08 -5.44 1.93
CA ILE A 176 12.20 -4.87 2.70
C ILE A 176 13.47 -4.76 1.84
N ALA A 177 13.81 -5.80 1.09
CA ALA A 177 15.00 -5.82 0.25
C ALA A 177 14.93 -4.76 -0.86
N MET A 178 13.77 -4.62 -1.52
CA MET A 178 13.55 -3.66 -2.59
C MET A 178 13.63 -2.23 -2.07
N HIS A 179 12.96 -1.93 -0.95
CA HIS A 179 13.04 -0.59 -0.33
C HIS A 179 14.46 -0.24 0.10
N ARG A 180 15.23 -1.21 0.63
CA ARG A 180 16.65 -0.98 0.91
C ARG A 180 17.48 -0.73 -0.35
N LEU A 181 17.19 -1.45 -1.44
CA LEU A 181 17.86 -1.26 -2.72
C LEU A 181 17.59 0.13 -3.30
N LEU A 182 16.31 0.52 -3.35
CA LEU A 182 15.85 1.76 -3.99
C LEU A 182 16.11 3.02 -3.15
N GLN A 183 16.31 2.89 -1.83
CA GLN A 183 16.60 4.02 -0.95
C GLN A 183 17.89 4.74 -1.38
N PRO A 184 17.83 6.02 -1.81
CA PRO A 184 18.98 6.73 -2.40
C PRO A 184 19.87 7.35 -1.31
N SER A 185 20.43 6.54 -0.43
CA SER A 185 21.25 7.00 0.71
C SER A 185 22.54 7.74 0.33
N GLY A 186 22.79 7.99 -0.96
CA GLY A 186 23.92 8.73 -1.48
C GLY A 186 23.95 8.78 -3.00
N ALA A 187 24.66 9.78 -3.56
CA ALA A 187 24.74 10.01 -5.00
C ALA A 187 25.31 8.81 -5.77
N VAL A 188 26.31 8.14 -5.21
CA VAL A 188 26.92 6.95 -5.84
C VAL A 188 25.93 5.80 -5.93
N LYS A 189 25.23 5.49 -4.84
CA LYS A 189 24.22 4.42 -4.83
C LYS A 189 23.09 4.72 -5.80
N ARG A 190 22.58 5.97 -5.78
CA ARG A 190 21.54 6.42 -6.74
C ARG A 190 22.00 6.23 -8.18
N TRP A 191 23.23 6.66 -8.50
CA TRP A 191 23.80 6.48 -9.84
C TRP A 191 23.88 5.00 -10.24
N VAL A 192 24.37 4.13 -9.36
CA VAL A 192 24.47 2.68 -9.60
C VAL A 192 23.09 2.07 -9.87
N VAL A 193 22.09 2.37 -9.03
CA VAL A 193 20.72 1.85 -9.18
C VAL A 193 20.11 2.30 -10.50
N LEU A 194 20.16 3.59 -10.82
CA LEU A 194 19.61 4.13 -12.06
C LEU A 194 20.33 3.61 -13.31
N THR A 195 21.66 3.43 -13.25
CA THR A 195 22.44 2.83 -14.33
C THR A 195 22.08 1.34 -14.52
N GLY A 196 21.88 0.61 -13.41
CA GLY A 196 21.39 -0.76 -13.46
C GLY A 196 20.01 -0.87 -14.11
N MET A 197 19.07 0.04 -13.79
CA MET A 197 17.76 0.08 -14.44
C MET A 197 17.86 0.33 -15.95
N LYS A 198 18.78 1.20 -16.39
CA LYS A 198 19.05 1.44 -17.82
C LYS A 198 19.59 0.18 -18.50
N ALA A 199 20.55 -0.48 -17.87
CA ALA A 199 21.18 -1.68 -18.42
C ALA A 199 20.19 -2.85 -18.65
N VAL A 200 19.14 -2.94 -17.82
CA VAL A 200 18.08 -3.96 -17.95
C VAL A 200 16.84 -3.46 -18.70
N GLY A 201 16.87 -2.25 -19.28
CA GLY A 201 15.75 -1.67 -20.05
C GLY A 201 14.50 -1.36 -19.21
N LYS A 202 14.65 -1.10 -17.91
CA LYS A 202 13.55 -0.80 -16.98
C LYS A 202 13.57 0.63 -16.45
N TYR A 203 14.44 1.49 -16.97
CA TYR A 203 14.62 2.85 -16.46
C TYR A 203 13.33 3.67 -16.55
N ASP A 204 12.68 3.71 -17.70
CA ASP A 204 11.49 4.55 -17.93
C ASP A 204 10.32 4.18 -17.01
N VAL A 205 10.23 2.92 -16.60
CA VAL A 205 9.17 2.41 -15.74
C VAL A 205 9.49 2.58 -14.26
N LEU A 206 10.77 2.43 -13.86
CA LEU A 206 11.13 2.27 -12.45
C LEU A 206 11.95 3.43 -11.87
N HIS A 207 12.47 4.35 -12.70
CA HIS A 207 13.32 5.44 -12.17
C HIS A 207 12.60 6.31 -11.14
N GLY A 208 11.29 6.50 -11.32
CA GLY A 208 10.43 7.25 -10.41
C GLY A 208 10.31 6.64 -9.00
N LEU A 209 10.70 5.36 -8.81
CA LEU A 209 10.76 4.74 -7.47
C LEU A 209 11.99 5.17 -6.65
N VAL A 210 12.92 5.89 -7.25
CA VAL A 210 14.14 6.36 -6.59
C VAL A 210 14.01 7.85 -6.32
N ALA A 211 13.80 8.22 -5.06
CA ALA A 211 13.62 9.61 -4.65
C ALA A 211 14.61 10.56 -5.30
N ASN A 212 14.13 11.71 -5.74
CA ASN A 212 14.94 12.75 -6.36
C ASN A 212 15.84 13.45 -5.33
N PRO A 213 17.03 13.92 -5.73
CA PRO A 213 17.90 14.70 -4.83
C PRO A 213 17.25 16.01 -4.35
N GLN A 214 16.42 16.60 -5.18
CA GLN A 214 15.60 17.79 -4.92
C GLN A 214 14.17 17.50 -5.38
N PRO A 215 13.15 18.12 -4.78
CA PRO A 215 11.77 18.00 -5.22
C PRO A 215 11.62 18.30 -6.72
N ASN A 216 10.83 17.51 -7.42
CA ASN A 216 10.51 17.78 -8.80
C ASN A 216 9.45 18.92 -8.88
N PRO A 217 9.78 20.09 -9.48
CA PRO A 217 8.83 21.20 -9.55
C PRO A 217 7.55 20.85 -10.31
N GLN A 218 7.59 19.89 -11.24
CA GLN A 218 6.41 19.42 -11.97
C GLN A 218 5.43 18.68 -11.06
N CYS A 219 5.87 18.18 -9.91
CA CYS A 219 5.01 17.50 -8.95
C CYS A 219 4.43 18.43 -7.85
N THR A 220 4.69 19.73 -7.91
CA THR A 220 4.17 20.65 -6.87
C THR A 220 2.64 20.65 -6.85
N GLU A 221 1.99 20.81 -8.00
CA GLU A 221 0.53 20.81 -8.12
C GLU A 221 -0.05 19.43 -7.74
N SER A 222 0.58 18.35 -8.20
CA SER A 222 0.11 17.00 -7.87
C SER A 222 0.22 16.71 -6.37
N ASN A 223 1.27 17.15 -5.70
CA ASN A 223 1.44 17.00 -4.27
C ASN A 223 0.34 17.73 -3.47
N GLU A 224 0.00 18.96 -3.86
CA GLU A 224 -1.09 19.73 -3.22
C GLU A 224 -2.45 19.02 -3.42
N LYS A 225 -2.71 18.54 -4.62
CA LYS A 225 -3.96 17.84 -4.93
C LYS A 225 -4.04 16.49 -4.20
N LEU A 226 -2.95 15.71 -4.19
CA LEU A 226 -2.89 14.43 -3.46
C LEU A 226 -3.04 14.62 -1.96
N ASP A 227 -2.49 15.70 -1.38
CA ASP A 227 -2.70 16.01 0.04
C ASP A 227 -4.19 16.27 0.35
N ALA A 228 -4.88 17.01 -0.52
CA ALA A 228 -6.32 17.24 -0.36
C ALA A 228 -7.13 15.93 -0.50
N LEU A 229 -6.79 15.06 -1.44
CA LEU A 229 -7.43 13.75 -1.63
C LEU A 229 -7.13 12.81 -0.45
N TYR A 230 -5.90 12.80 0.05
CA TYR A 230 -5.50 12.07 1.25
C TYR A 230 -6.37 12.45 2.45
N GLN A 231 -6.59 13.76 2.68
CA GLN A 231 -7.46 14.21 3.77
C GLN A 231 -8.93 13.79 3.55
N GLN A 232 -9.41 13.76 2.32
CA GLN A 232 -10.76 13.28 1.99
C GLN A 232 -10.92 11.76 2.18
N ALA A 233 -9.87 11.00 1.96
CA ALA A 233 -9.89 9.55 2.12
C ALA A 233 -9.96 9.10 3.60
N ILE A 234 -9.49 9.91 4.56
CA ILE A 234 -9.50 9.54 5.99
C ILE A 234 -10.92 9.24 6.49
N PRO A 235 -11.92 10.15 6.39
CA PRO A 235 -13.26 9.85 6.84
C PRO A 235 -13.91 8.70 6.06
N LEU A 236 -13.56 8.50 4.79
CA LEU A 236 -14.00 7.34 4.02
C LEU A 236 -13.46 6.04 4.65
N ALA A 237 -12.18 5.96 4.94
CA ALA A 237 -11.57 4.78 5.54
C ALA A 237 -12.16 4.47 6.92
N VAL A 238 -12.36 5.49 7.77
CA VAL A 238 -12.99 5.33 9.10
C VAL A 238 -14.39 4.71 8.95
N ARG A 239 -15.24 5.29 8.11
CA ARG A 239 -16.59 4.78 7.84
C ARG A 239 -16.57 3.35 7.31
N LEU A 240 -15.69 3.04 6.37
CA LEU A 240 -15.58 1.70 5.79
C LEU A 240 -15.10 0.66 6.80
N ILE A 241 -14.18 1.02 7.69
CA ILE A 241 -13.71 0.14 8.78
C ILE A 241 -14.84 -0.15 9.76
N GLU A 242 -15.58 0.87 10.20
CA GLU A 242 -16.72 0.70 11.11
C GLU A 242 -17.80 -0.19 10.49
N ALA A 243 -18.24 0.14 9.26
CA ALA A 243 -19.24 -0.65 8.55
C ALA A 243 -18.79 -2.10 8.29
N TYR A 244 -17.52 -2.31 7.92
CA TYR A 244 -16.99 -3.65 7.71
C TYR A 244 -16.98 -4.47 9.00
N THR A 245 -16.60 -3.86 10.11
CA THR A 245 -16.55 -4.51 11.43
C THR A 245 -17.95 -4.85 11.95
N GLU A 246 -18.91 -3.92 11.80
CA GLU A 246 -20.31 -4.11 12.22
C GLU A 246 -20.99 -5.23 11.42
N THR A 247 -20.68 -5.35 10.13
CA THR A 247 -21.31 -6.34 9.25
C THR A 247 -20.52 -7.64 9.13
N LEU A 248 -19.43 -7.79 9.86
CA LEU A 248 -18.52 -8.93 9.75
C LEU A 248 -19.20 -10.29 9.97
N ASP A 249 -20.14 -10.36 10.91
CA ASP A 249 -20.86 -11.58 11.30
C ASP A 249 -22.30 -11.63 10.75
N THR A 250 -22.63 -10.72 9.86
CA THR A 250 -23.95 -10.67 9.23
C THR A 250 -23.87 -11.09 7.76
N ASN A 251 -25.03 -11.30 7.14
CA ASN A 251 -25.16 -11.48 5.70
C ASN A 251 -25.48 -10.15 4.98
N GLU A 252 -25.29 -9.02 5.66
CA GLU A 252 -25.52 -7.72 5.06
C GLU A 252 -24.51 -7.44 3.95
N PRO A 253 -24.94 -6.78 2.87
CA PRO A 253 -24.04 -6.42 1.78
C PRO A 253 -22.97 -5.44 2.28
N LEU A 254 -21.77 -5.52 1.71
CA LEU A 254 -20.72 -4.54 1.94
C LEU A 254 -21.16 -3.16 1.43
N ASP A 255 -20.53 -2.12 1.98
CA ASP A 255 -20.71 -0.75 1.51
C ASP A 255 -20.48 -0.63 0.00
N LYS A 256 -21.27 0.23 -0.66
CA LYS A 256 -21.20 0.44 -2.11
C LYS A 256 -19.86 1.01 -2.58
N ALA A 257 -19.10 1.67 -1.71
CA ALA A 257 -17.76 2.13 -2.06
C ALA A 257 -16.85 0.98 -2.52
N TYR A 258 -17.08 -0.25 -2.02
CA TYR A 258 -16.33 -1.42 -2.48
C TYR A 258 -16.67 -1.88 -3.90
N ASP A 259 -17.66 -1.29 -4.57
CA ASP A 259 -17.95 -1.55 -5.99
C ASP A 259 -16.93 -0.88 -6.94
N HIS A 260 -16.17 0.09 -6.44
CA HIS A 260 -15.05 0.68 -7.17
C HIS A 260 -13.82 -0.24 -7.19
N THR A 261 -12.96 -0.04 -8.18
CA THR A 261 -11.63 -0.66 -8.24
C THR A 261 -10.63 0.09 -7.35
N PHE A 262 -9.41 -0.40 -7.27
CA PHE A 262 -8.34 0.26 -6.50
C PHE A 262 -7.75 1.49 -7.23
N GLY A 263 -8.07 1.73 -8.47
CA GLY A 263 -7.42 2.81 -9.21
C GLY A 263 -8.04 3.23 -10.51
N GLU A 264 -9.05 2.54 -11.02
CA GLU A 264 -9.74 2.93 -12.25
C GLU A 264 -11.23 3.20 -12.00
N PHE A 265 -11.73 4.26 -12.61
CA PHE A 265 -13.16 4.58 -12.74
C PHE A 265 -13.57 4.50 -14.19
#